data_bb376072c8cb98a6c1a6d55850918850
#
_entry.id   bb376072c8cb98a6c1a6d55850918850
#
_cell.length_a   1.000
_cell.length_b   1.000
_cell.length_c   1.000
_cell.angle_alpha   90.00
_cell.angle_beta   90.00
_cell.angle_gamma   90.00
#
_symmetry.space_group_name_H-M   'P 1'
#
loop_
_entity.id
_entity.type
_entity.pdbx_description
1 polymer ?
#
loop_
_entity_poly.entity_id
_entity_poly.type
_entity_poly.pdbx_seq_one_letter_code
_entity_poly.pdbx_strand_id
1 'polypeptide(L)'
;MASDLEATFATLWRQLDGPELVPEYRFHAARKWRLDFAHPSTLVAVELEGGIYTNGRHVRGQGFRDDCEKYNAATADGWAVFRLTADMLRDDPIRNLTAIMDVIRYRDEDWQ
;
A
#
# COMPACT_ATOMS: atom_id res chain seq x y z
N MET A 1 -11.16 1.16 12.19
CA MET A 1 -11.95 0.16 11.47
C MET A 1 -11.50 0.10 10.01
N ALA A 2 -11.25 -1.08 9.50
CA ALA A 2 -10.81 -1.22 8.11
C ALA A 2 -11.97 -0.93 7.15
N SER A 3 -11.66 -0.32 6.03
CA SER A 3 -12.63 -0.11 4.96
C SER A 3 -12.94 -1.45 4.28
N ASP A 4 -14.01 -1.48 3.48
CA ASP A 4 -14.33 -2.68 2.70
C ASP A 4 -13.20 -3.05 1.75
N LEU A 5 -12.54 -2.06 1.17
CA LEU A 5 -11.44 -2.30 0.26
C LEU A 5 -10.24 -2.91 0.98
N GLU A 6 -9.96 -2.41 2.18
CA GLU A 6 -8.88 -2.97 2.99
C GLU A 6 -9.19 -4.41 3.40
N ALA A 7 -10.43 -4.69 3.77
CA ALA A 7 -10.85 -6.06 4.13
C ALA A 7 -10.74 -7.00 2.93
N THR A 8 -11.12 -6.53 1.75
CA THR A 8 -11.01 -7.31 0.52
C THR A 8 -9.55 -7.63 0.21
N PHE A 9 -8.69 -6.64 0.30
CA PHE A 9 -7.27 -6.84 0.08
C PHE A 9 -6.70 -7.87 1.07
N ALA A 10 -7.00 -7.72 2.35
CA ALA A 10 -6.47 -8.60 3.37
C ALA A 10 -6.91 -10.05 3.15
N THR A 11 -8.16 -10.25 2.71
CA THR A 11 -8.65 -11.59 2.40
C THR A 11 -7.92 -12.21 1.23
N LEU A 12 -7.77 -11.46 0.15
CA LEU A 12 -7.06 -11.94 -1.04
C LEU A 12 -5.59 -12.24 -0.73
N TRP A 13 -4.96 -11.37 0.03
CA TRP A 13 -3.56 -11.53 0.41
C TRP A 13 -3.36 -12.84 1.18
N ARG A 14 -4.27 -13.10 2.12
CA ARG A 14 -4.22 -14.33 2.91
C ARG A 14 -4.46 -15.56 2.06
N GLN A 15 -5.40 -15.48 1.11
CA GLN A 15 -5.68 -16.59 0.21
C GLN A 15 -4.50 -16.94 -0.69
N LEU A 16 -3.65 -15.98 -0.98
CA LEU A 16 -2.45 -16.19 -1.80
C LEU A 16 -1.22 -16.46 -0.94
N ASP A 17 -1.41 -16.70 0.35
CA ASP A 17 -0.32 -17.00 1.28
C ASP A 17 0.75 -15.90 1.34
N GLY A 18 0.32 -14.65 1.27
CA GLY A 18 1.24 -13.54 1.40
C GLY A 18 1.81 -13.43 2.81
N PRO A 19 3.02 -12.88 2.95
CA PRO A 19 3.61 -12.70 4.27
C PRO A 19 2.82 -11.73 5.12
N GLU A 20 3.01 -11.82 6.43
CA GLU A 20 2.29 -10.96 7.36
C GLU A 20 2.61 -9.48 7.11
N LEU A 21 1.56 -8.66 7.06
CA LEU A 21 1.69 -7.21 6.89
C LEU A 21 1.21 -6.51 8.14
N VAL A 22 1.80 -5.34 8.42
CA VAL A 22 1.40 -4.50 9.54
C VAL A 22 0.39 -3.47 9.02
N PRO A 23 -0.85 -3.47 9.52
CA PRO A 23 -1.83 -2.47 9.08
C PRO A 23 -1.57 -1.12 9.72
N GLU A 24 -1.96 -0.06 9.05
CA GLU A 24 -1.90 1.30 9.57
C GLU A 24 -0.53 1.66 10.10
N TYR A 25 0.50 1.39 9.28
CA TYR A 25 1.89 1.54 9.73
C TYR A 25 2.37 2.98 9.62
N ARG A 26 2.83 3.52 10.73
CA ARG A 26 3.40 4.88 10.76
C ARG A 26 4.89 4.78 10.42
N PHE A 27 5.24 5.27 9.25
CA PHE A 27 6.60 5.10 8.73
C PHE A 27 7.51 6.31 8.96
N HIS A 28 6.92 7.46 9.30
CA HIS A 28 7.68 8.70 9.40
C HIS A 28 7.87 9.11 10.86
N ALA A 29 9.07 9.57 11.20
CA ALA A 29 9.39 9.89 12.58
C ALA A 29 8.63 11.11 13.10
N ALA A 30 8.41 12.12 12.25
CA ALA A 30 7.81 13.39 12.66
C ALA A 30 6.35 13.54 12.23
N ARG A 31 5.99 13.08 11.05
CA ARG A 31 4.64 13.24 10.51
C ARG A 31 3.79 12.03 10.91
N LYS A 32 2.48 12.24 11.00
CA LYS A 32 1.56 11.17 11.41
C LYS A 32 1.09 10.31 10.24
N TRP A 33 1.77 10.38 9.12
CA TRP A 33 1.42 9.60 7.94
C TRP A 33 1.45 8.10 8.21
N ARG A 34 0.50 7.39 7.62
CA ARG A 34 0.43 5.94 7.72
C ARG A 34 0.36 5.32 6.34
N LEU A 35 0.87 4.10 6.26
CA LEU A 35 0.69 3.26 5.08
C LEU A 35 -0.36 2.21 5.45
N ASP A 36 -1.32 1.96 4.55
CA ASP A 36 -2.44 1.07 4.89
C ASP A 36 -1.96 -0.31 5.31
N PHE A 37 -0.99 -0.85 4.61
CA PHE A 37 -0.32 -2.09 4.97
C PHE A 37 1.17 -1.97 4.68
N ALA A 38 1.98 -2.57 5.51
CA ALA A 38 3.43 -2.50 5.33
C ALA A 38 4.11 -3.80 5.69
N HIS A 39 5.22 -4.06 5.01
CA HIS A 39 6.18 -5.10 5.36
C HIS A 39 7.48 -4.37 5.72
N PRO A 40 7.64 -3.96 6.99
CA PRO A 40 8.70 -3.00 7.34
C PRO A 40 10.12 -3.51 7.07
N SER A 41 10.37 -4.79 7.27
CA SER A 41 11.72 -5.31 7.09
C SER A 41 12.23 -5.21 5.65
N THR A 42 11.31 -5.14 4.69
CA THR A 42 11.69 -4.99 3.28
C THR A 42 11.33 -3.62 2.71
N LEU A 43 10.70 -2.77 3.52
CA LEU A 43 10.26 -1.44 3.09
C LEU A 43 9.31 -1.52 1.89
N VAL A 44 8.36 -2.43 1.94
CA VAL A 44 7.30 -2.56 0.94
C VAL A 44 5.98 -2.21 1.60
N ALA A 45 5.17 -1.43 0.90
CA ALA A 45 3.89 -1.00 1.43
C ALA A 45 2.80 -1.05 0.37
N VAL A 46 1.57 -1.11 0.84
CA VAL A 46 0.38 -1.14 -0.01
C VAL A 46 -0.58 -0.05 0.47
N GLU A 47 -1.05 0.75 -0.46
CA GLU A 47 -2.08 1.76 -0.22
C GLU A 47 -3.31 1.42 -1.03
N LEU A 48 -4.46 1.41 -0.39
CA LEU A 48 -5.74 1.11 -1.02
C LEU A 48 -6.42 2.42 -1.37
N GLU A 49 -6.58 2.66 -2.68
CA GLU A 49 -7.11 3.93 -3.19
C GLU A 49 -8.61 3.83 -3.40
N GLY A 50 -9.36 3.93 -2.31
CA GLY A 50 -10.80 3.90 -2.37
C GLY A 50 -11.36 5.29 -2.66
N GLY A 51 -12.50 5.35 -3.34
CA GLY A 51 -13.20 6.60 -3.59
C GLY A 51 -12.55 7.52 -4.59
N ILE A 52 -11.52 7.07 -5.26
CA ILE A 52 -10.78 7.91 -6.21
C ILE A 52 -11.66 8.39 -7.36
N TYR A 53 -12.67 7.62 -7.71
CA TYR A 53 -13.58 7.97 -8.81
C TYR A 53 -14.83 8.70 -8.34
N THR A 54 -14.99 8.87 -7.05
CA THR A 54 -16.21 9.45 -6.50
C THR A 54 -16.32 10.94 -6.80
N ASN A 55 -15.20 11.65 -6.68
CA ASN A 55 -15.20 13.09 -6.85
C ASN A 55 -13.79 13.56 -7.18
N GLY A 56 -13.59 14.00 -8.42
CA GLY A 56 -12.27 14.43 -8.89
C GLY A 56 -11.67 15.59 -8.10
N ARG A 57 -12.48 16.33 -7.36
CA ARG A 57 -11.97 17.45 -6.59
C ARG A 57 -11.07 17.02 -5.44
N HIS A 58 -11.16 15.79 -4.99
CA HIS A 58 -10.33 15.32 -3.88
C HIS A 58 -8.85 15.21 -4.23
N VAL A 59 -8.53 15.18 -5.50
CA VAL A 59 -7.14 15.04 -5.92
C VAL A 59 -6.47 16.38 -6.16
N ARG A 60 -7.13 17.46 -5.79
CA ARG A 60 -6.61 18.82 -6.04
C ARG A 60 -6.40 19.56 -4.74
N GLY A 61 -5.58 20.61 -4.80
CA GLY A 61 -5.34 21.50 -3.68
C GLY A 61 -4.50 20.89 -2.60
N GLN A 62 -4.79 21.22 -1.36
CA GLN A 62 -3.96 20.85 -0.22
C GLN A 62 -3.92 19.34 0.00
N GLY A 63 -5.05 18.66 -0.20
CA GLY A 63 -5.10 17.21 -0.04
C GLY A 63 -4.16 16.49 -0.99
N PHE A 64 -4.15 16.93 -2.24
CA PHE A 64 -3.24 16.35 -3.23
C PHE A 64 -1.79 16.64 -2.89
N ARG A 65 -1.51 17.85 -2.46
CA ARG A 65 -0.16 18.24 -2.06
C ARG A 65 0.33 17.39 -0.89
N ASP A 66 -0.52 17.18 0.11
CA ASP A 66 -0.16 16.38 1.27
C ASP A 66 0.18 14.94 0.87
N ASP A 67 -0.59 14.39 -0.07
CA ASP A 67 -0.31 13.04 -0.58
C ASP A 67 1.02 12.99 -1.30
N CYS A 68 1.32 13.98 -2.11
CA CYS A 68 2.61 14.05 -2.78
C CYS A 68 3.76 14.10 -1.79
N GLU A 69 3.62 14.90 -0.74
CA GLU A 69 4.65 14.98 0.29
C GLU A 69 4.84 13.65 1.00
N LYS A 70 3.73 12.97 1.32
CA LYS A 70 3.78 11.67 1.98
C LYS A 70 4.54 10.66 1.13
N TYR A 71 4.18 10.54 -0.14
CA TYR A 71 4.79 9.54 -1.01
C TYR A 71 6.23 9.88 -1.37
N ASN A 72 6.54 11.17 -1.48
CA ASN A 72 7.93 11.57 -1.69
C ASN A 72 8.79 11.20 -0.48
N ALA A 73 8.27 11.39 0.72
CA ALA A 73 8.98 11.01 1.93
C ALA A 73 9.18 9.50 2.01
N ALA A 74 8.15 8.73 1.65
CA ALA A 74 8.27 7.28 1.65
C ALA A 74 9.32 6.82 0.64
N THR A 75 9.31 7.41 -0.55
CA THR A 75 10.29 7.09 -1.59
C THR A 75 11.70 7.42 -1.13
N ALA A 76 11.88 8.59 -0.49
CA ALA A 76 13.20 9.01 0.01
C ALA A 76 13.74 8.04 1.07
N ASP A 77 12.85 7.42 1.82
CA ASP A 77 13.22 6.45 2.85
C ASP A 77 13.37 5.02 2.31
N GLY A 78 13.23 4.83 1.01
CA GLY A 78 13.44 3.53 0.38
C GLY A 78 12.21 2.66 0.23
N TRP A 79 11.04 3.19 0.54
CA TRP A 79 9.80 2.42 0.44
C TRP A 79 9.38 2.20 -1.00
N ALA A 80 8.98 0.98 -1.32
CA ALA A 80 8.27 0.67 -2.54
C ALA A 80 6.79 0.67 -2.18
N VAL A 81 6.04 1.64 -2.66
CA VAL A 81 4.62 1.78 -2.33
C VAL A 81 3.78 1.37 -3.53
N PHE A 82 2.98 0.33 -3.33
CA PHE A 82 2.04 -0.15 -4.34
C PHE A 82 0.67 0.45 -4.05
N ARG A 83 0.07 1.08 -5.04
CA ARG A 83 -1.23 1.72 -4.90
C ARG A 83 -2.25 0.94 -5.71
N LEU A 84 -3.28 0.44 -5.04
CA LEU A 84 -4.27 -0.44 -5.64
C LEU A 84 -5.66 0.18 -5.55
N THR A 85 -6.37 0.16 -6.67
CA THR A 85 -7.77 0.59 -6.73
C THR A 85 -8.68 -0.62 -6.61
N ALA A 86 -9.96 -0.37 -6.40
CA ALA A 86 -10.94 -1.45 -6.26
C ALA A 86 -11.01 -2.33 -7.51
N ASP A 87 -10.97 -1.72 -8.69
CA ASP A 87 -11.05 -2.49 -9.93
C ASP A 87 -9.79 -3.32 -10.18
N MET A 88 -8.63 -2.89 -9.70
CA MET A 88 -7.42 -3.71 -9.79
C MET A 88 -7.58 -5.00 -8.98
N LEU A 89 -8.18 -4.90 -7.80
CA LEU A 89 -8.42 -6.07 -6.96
C LEU A 89 -9.54 -6.96 -7.50
N ARG A 90 -10.53 -6.36 -8.15
CA ARG A 90 -11.63 -7.12 -8.72
C ARG A 90 -11.23 -7.84 -9.99
N ASP A 91 -10.54 -7.13 -10.88
CA ASP A 91 -10.30 -7.63 -12.24
C ASP A 91 -9.05 -8.48 -12.37
N ASP A 92 -8.01 -8.19 -11.58
CA ASP A 92 -6.75 -8.91 -11.71
C ASP A 92 -6.01 -9.00 -10.37
N PRO A 93 -6.62 -9.63 -9.37
CA PRO A 93 -6.00 -9.68 -8.03
C PRO A 93 -4.70 -10.46 -8.00
N ILE A 94 -4.63 -11.58 -8.71
CA ILE A 94 -3.45 -12.43 -8.66
C ILE A 94 -2.23 -11.69 -9.19
N ARG A 95 -2.36 -11.05 -10.33
CA ARG A 95 -1.26 -10.31 -10.93
C ARG A 95 -0.79 -9.17 -10.03
N ASN A 96 -1.74 -8.40 -9.50
CA ASN A 96 -1.41 -7.23 -8.69
C ASN A 96 -0.77 -7.61 -7.35
N LEU A 97 -1.29 -8.64 -6.70
CA LEU A 97 -0.75 -9.04 -5.41
C LEU A 97 0.56 -9.80 -5.55
N THR A 98 0.69 -10.62 -6.59
CA THR A 98 1.92 -11.34 -6.86
C THR A 98 3.07 -10.38 -7.11
N ALA A 99 2.82 -9.27 -7.81
CA ALA A 99 3.85 -8.26 -8.04
C ALA A 99 4.41 -7.71 -6.73
N ILE A 100 3.54 -7.49 -5.75
CA ILE A 100 3.95 -7.01 -4.43
C ILE A 100 4.79 -8.08 -3.72
N MET A 101 4.31 -9.32 -3.74
CA MET A 101 5.02 -10.43 -3.10
C MET A 101 6.40 -10.63 -3.70
N ASP A 102 6.53 -10.45 -5.01
CA ASP A 102 7.81 -10.59 -5.69
C ASP A 102 8.82 -9.57 -5.21
N VAL A 103 8.40 -8.33 -4.97
CA VAL A 103 9.32 -7.30 -4.46
C VAL A 103 9.71 -7.60 -3.02
N ILE A 104 8.76 -8.04 -2.20
CA ILE A 104 9.07 -8.44 -0.83
C ILE A 104 10.12 -9.55 -0.85
N ARG A 105 9.89 -10.57 -1.66
CA ARG A 105 10.82 -11.69 -1.77
C ARG A 105 12.19 -11.26 -2.26
N TYR A 106 12.21 -10.40 -3.25
CA TYR A 106 13.46 -9.90 -3.80
C TYR A 106 14.29 -9.15 -2.76
N ARG A 107 13.62 -8.40 -1.88
CA ARG A 107 14.29 -7.58 -0.87
C ARG A 107 14.57 -8.34 0.42
N ASP A 108 14.02 -9.52 0.60
CA ASP A 108 14.19 -10.30 1.81
C ASP A 108 15.58 -10.93 1.83
N GLU A 109 16.39 -10.55 2.82
CA GLU A 109 17.77 -11.07 2.94
C GLU A 109 17.79 -12.57 3.13
N ASP A 110 16.82 -13.10 3.84
CA ASP A 110 16.77 -14.54 4.11
C ASP A 110 16.49 -15.35 2.85
N TRP A 111 15.91 -14.72 1.86
CA TRP A 111 15.60 -15.37 0.60
C TRP A 111 16.85 -15.58 -0.25
N GLN A 112 17.79 -14.65 -0.16
CA GLN A 112 18.99 -14.69 -0.97
C GLN A 112 20.09 -15.48 -0.28
#